data_b8c3769fe13c438bd703eff40ddb9268
#
_entry.id   b8c3769fe13c438bd703eff40ddb9268
#
_cell.length_a   1.000
_cell.length_b   1.000
_cell.length_c   1.000
_cell.angle_alpha   90.00
_cell.angle_beta   90.00
_cell.angle_gamma   90.00
#
_symmetry.space_group_name_H-M   'P 1'
#
loop_
_entity.id
_entity.type
_entity.pdbx_description
1 polymer ?
#
loop_
_entity_poly.entity_id
_entity_poly.type
_entity_poly.pdbx_seq_one_letter_code
_entity_poly.pdbx_strand_id
1 'polypeptide(L)'
;MPAQALYLKWRPATFEDVIGQDHITRTLRNALRQGRIRHAYLFSGPRGTGKTSTARLLAKAVNCLDSDPDRRPCNVCAHCLAVNEGRYLDLIEIDAASHTGVDDVRDLRDKIAFSPGEGQYKVYIIDEVHRFSGAAFDALLKTLEEPPAHAIFVLATTEIAKVPATIKSRCQLFEFRRVSLAEVTARLAEIAAAEGVSIDPAALTLIAREGTGSVRDSISLLDQLIADPDAHISLDMAEQILGTASGQHVVELVDALIASDAARGLDLINEAVDGGADPRQLGQQVIAHLRQVLLVKMAGDALVDTTEERRAVLREIGRASCRERESE
;
A
#
# COMPACT_ATOMS: atom_id res chain seq x y z
N MET A 1 1.21 -28.40 0.62
CA MET A 1 1.19 -27.28 1.56
C MET A 1 0.15 -26.29 1.07
N PRO A 2 -0.62 -25.59 1.92
CA PRO A 2 -1.53 -24.56 1.42
C PRO A 2 -0.72 -23.52 0.66
N ALA A 3 -1.23 -23.06 -0.48
CA ALA A 3 -0.60 -22.03 -1.30
C ALA A 3 -0.44 -20.75 -0.46
N GLN A 4 0.75 -20.19 -0.43
CA GLN A 4 0.99 -18.93 0.26
C GLN A 4 0.41 -17.78 -0.57
N ALA A 5 -0.35 -16.88 0.06
CA ALA A 5 -0.89 -15.72 -0.62
C ALA A 5 0.21 -14.89 -1.32
N LEU A 6 -0.04 -14.43 -2.53
CA LEU A 6 0.95 -13.74 -3.36
C LEU A 6 1.54 -12.50 -2.66
N TYR A 7 0.74 -11.72 -1.93
CA TYR A 7 1.26 -10.54 -1.22
C TYR A 7 2.26 -10.87 -0.10
N LEU A 8 2.29 -12.13 0.40
CA LEU A 8 3.30 -12.61 1.33
C LEU A 8 4.54 -13.11 0.59
N LYS A 9 4.35 -13.88 -0.51
CA LYS A 9 5.42 -14.40 -1.37
C LYS A 9 6.22 -13.26 -2.00
N TRP A 10 5.55 -12.20 -2.48
CA TRP A 10 6.13 -11.04 -3.14
C TRP A 10 6.39 -9.85 -2.22
N ARG A 11 6.49 -10.11 -0.90
CA ARG A 11 6.92 -9.09 0.05
C ARG A 11 8.35 -8.65 -0.28
N PRO A 12 8.65 -7.33 -0.33
CA PRO A 12 9.99 -6.82 -0.59
C PRO A 12 11.07 -7.52 0.24
N ALA A 13 12.07 -8.05 -0.43
CA ALA A 13 13.23 -8.73 0.16
C ALA A 13 14.43 -7.81 0.33
N THR A 14 14.52 -6.75 -0.49
CA THR A 14 15.55 -5.71 -0.49
C THR A 14 14.91 -4.32 -0.46
N PHE A 15 15.71 -3.28 -0.23
CA PHE A 15 15.21 -1.89 -0.28
C PHE A 15 14.83 -1.45 -1.70
N GLU A 16 15.43 -2.05 -2.71
CA GLU A 16 15.14 -1.82 -4.13
C GLU A 16 13.75 -2.32 -4.53
N ASP A 17 13.27 -3.37 -3.86
CA ASP A 17 11.93 -3.94 -4.12
C ASP A 17 10.78 -3.06 -3.58
N VAL A 18 11.10 -2.03 -2.79
CA VAL A 18 10.10 -1.12 -2.21
C VAL A 18 9.80 -0.02 -3.22
N ILE A 19 8.82 -0.23 -4.06
CA ILE A 19 8.45 0.70 -5.13
C ILE A 19 7.79 1.98 -4.60
N GLY A 20 8.03 3.13 -5.29
CA GLY A 20 7.41 4.42 -5.00
C GLY A 20 7.89 5.10 -3.72
N GLN A 21 8.91 4.56 -3.01
CA GLN A 21 9.40 5.08 -1.74
C GLN A 21 10.91 5.38 -1.75
N ASP A 22 11.49 5.74 -2.88
CA ASP A 22 12.94 5.94 -3.06
C ASP A 22 13.56 6.92 -2.07
N HIS A 23 12.81 7.97 -1.70
CA HIS A 23 13.26 8.97 -0.73
C HIS A 23 13.48 8.36 0.67
N ILE A 24 12.68 7.34 1.05
CA ILE A 24 12.78 6.63 2.32
C ILE A 24 13.91 5.61 2.25
N THR A 25 13.89 4.73 1.25
CA THR A 25 14.86 3.63 1.11
C THR A 25 16.28 4.16 0.98
N ARG A 26 16.49 5.24 0.20
CA ARG A 26 17.78 5.91 0.08
C ARG A 26 18.26 6.49 1.42
N THR A 27 17.36 7.12 2.20
CA THR A 27 17.71 7.70 3.50
C THR A 27 18.11 6.62 4.50
N LEU A 28 17.36 5.50 4.56
CA LEU A 28 17.66 4.37 5.43
C LEU A 28 18.99 3.69 5.05
N ARG A 29 19.24 3.46 3.76
CA ARG A 29 20.52 2.90 3.28
C ARG A 29 21.71 3.80 3.62
N ASN A 30 21.57 5.11 3.47
CA ASN A 30 22.61 6.05 3.85
C ASN A 30 22.89 6.02 5.37
N ALA A 31 21.84 5.89 6.20
CA ALA A 31 22.01 5.75 7.65
C ALA A 31 22.75 4.44 8.01
N LEU A 32 22.42 3.33 7.33
CA LEU A 32 23.12 2.04 7.48
C LEU A 32 24.60 2.14 7.09
N ARG A 33 24.93 2.74 5.94
CA ARG A 33 26.30 2.96 5.48
C ARG A 33 27.14 3.75 6.46
N GLN A 34 26.54 4.76 7.09
CA GLN A 34 27.21 5.65 8.03
C GLN A 34 27.23 5.11 9.48
N GLY A 35 26.60 3.98 9.76
CA GLY A 35 26.40 3.47 11.12
C GLY A 35 25.56 4.39 12.00
N ARG A 36 24.75 5.28 11.42
CA ARG A 36 23.93 6.27 12.13
C ARG A 36 22.48 5.81 12.25
N ILE A 37 22.29 4.64 12.85
CA ILE A 37 20.97 4.10 13.08
C ILE A 37 20.35 4.79 14.30
N ARG A 38 19.11 5.28 14.14
CA ARG A 38 18.36 5.86 15.26
C ARG A 38 17.64 4.78 16.05
N HIS A 39 17.39 5.06 17.32
CA HIS A 39 16.66 4.16 18.20
C HIS A 39 15.15 4.09 17.91
N ALA A 40 14.56 5.13 17.25
CA ALA A 40 13.12 5.18 16.97
C ALA A 40 12.82 5.79 15.61
N TYR A 41 11.93 5.13 14.89
CA TYR A 41 11.38 5.52 13.59
C TYR A 41 9.86 5.54 13.66
N LEU A 42 9.23 6.50 12.97
CA LEU A 42 7.79 6.55 12.80
C LEU A 42 7.45 6.57 11.30
N PHE A 43 6.86 5.47 10.82
CA PHE A 43 6.43 5.29 9.45
C PHE A 43 4.95 5.62 9.34
N SER A 44 4.61 6.68 8.65
CA SER A 44 3.22 7.12 8.45
C SER A 44 2.83 7.03 6.98
N GLY A 45 1.55 6.80 6.70
CA GLY A 45 1.02 6.80 5.34
C GLY A 45 -0.05 5.74 5.11
N PRO A 46 -0.66 5.71 3.91
CA PRO A 46 -1.76 4.81 3.58
C PRO A 46 -1.42 3.34 3.78
N ARG A 47 -2.47 2.51 3.92
CA ARG A 47 -2.31 1.06 4.00
C ARG A 47 -1.69 0.51 2.71
N GLY A 48 -0.90 -0.58 2.82
CA GLY A 48 -0.34 -1.31 1.68
C GLY A 48 0.78 -0.61 0.91
N THR A 49 1.34 0.50 1.44
CA THR A 49 2.43 1.27 0.81
C THR A 49 3.84 0.83 1.21
N GLY A 50 3.97 -0.28 1.97
CA GLY A 50 5.26 -0.88 2.30
C GLY A 50 5.83 -0.55 3.69
N LYS A 51 5.08 0.12 4.60
CA LYS A 51 5.56 0.49 5.95
C LYS A 51 6.15 -0.69 6.72
N THR A 52 5.36 -1.72 6.97
CA THR A 52 5.78 -2.90 7.73
C THR A 52 6.87 -3.70 7.01
N SER A 53 6.82 -3.77 5.66
CA SER A 53 7.88 -4.40 4.86
C SER A 53 9.20 -3.67 5.01
N THR A 54 9.21 -2.33 4.92
CA THR A 54 10.42 -1.51 5.10
C THR A 54 10.95 -1.62 6.53
N ALA A 55 10.08 -1.72 7.54
CA ALA A 55 10.47 -1.97 8.92
C ALA A 55 11.22 -3.32 9.07
N ARG A 56 10.71 -4.38 8.43
CA ARG A 56 11.39 -5.69 8.41
C ARG A 56 12.71 -5.65 7.65
N LEU A 57 12.79 -4.88 6.55
CA LEU A 57 14.04 -4.67 5.82
C LEU A 57 15.09 -3.98 6.69
N LEU A 58 14.69 -2.96 7.46
CA LEU A 58 15.57 -2.29 8.41
C LEU A 58 16.04 -3.29 9.48
N ALA A 59 15.15 -4.09 10.06
CA ALA A 59 15.49 -5.11 11.05
C ALA A 59 16.50 -6.15 10.52
N LYS A 60 16.32 -6.60 9.27
CA LYS A 60 17.30 -7.46 8.58
C LYS A 60 18.64 -6.77 8.40
N ALA A 61 18.62 -5.53 7.91
CA ALA A 61 19.83 -4.81 7.53
C ALA A 61 20.71 -4.47 8.73
N VAL A 62 20.14 -4.08 9.90
CA VAL A 62 20.90 -3.76 11.11
C VAL A 62 21.53 -4.99 11.75
N ASN A 63 20.95 -6.17 11.52
CA ASN A 63 21.42 -7.46 12.06
C ASN A 63 22.08 -8.36 11.00
N CYS A 64 22.23 -7.86 9.75
CA CYS A 64 22.82 -8.63 8.67
C CYS A 64 24.31 -8.91 8.92
N LEU A 65 24.74 -10.16 8.69
CA LEU A 65 26.11 -10.61 8.91
C LEU A 65 27.07 -10.25 7.74
N ASP A 66 26.55 -9.66 6.66
CA ASP A 66 27.41 -9.18 5.55
C ASP A 66 28.30 -8.02 6.06
N SER A 67 29.57 -8.07 5.77
CA SER A 67 30.52 -7.03 6.16
C SER A 67 30.33 -5.73 5.39
N ASP A 68 29.81 -5.81 4.13
CA ASP A 68 29.54 -4.66 3.29
C ASP A 68 28.18 -4.05 3.59
N PRO A 69 28.10 -2.82 4.15
CA PRO A 69 26.84 -2.15 4.42
C PRO A 69 25.95 -1.93 3.19
N ASP A 70 26.54 -1.86 1.99
CA ASP A 70 25.81 -1.64 0.74
C ASP A 70 25.03 -2.87 0.28
N ARG A 71 25.43 -4.04 0.75
CA ARG A 71 24.81 -5.32 0.44
C ARG A 71 23.75 -5.73 1.48
N ARG A 72 23.53 -4.90 2.50
CA ARG A 72 22.57 -5.22 3.56
C ARG A 72 21.14 -4.74 3.22
N PRO A 73 20.13 -5.60 3.37
CA PRO A 73 20.17 -7.00 3.81
C PRO A 73 20.62 -7.95 2.68
N CYS A 74 21.53 -8.89 2.94
CA CYS A 74 22.08 -9.79 1.93
C CYS A 74 21.13 -10.94 1.53
N ASN A 75 20.10 -11.24 2.30
CA ASN A 75 19.12 -12.31 2.12
C ASN A 75 19.67 -13.76 2.06
N VAL A 76 20.95 -13.96 2.35
CA VAL A 76 21.60 -15.29 2.34
C VAL A 76 22.20 -15.68 3.68
N CYS A 77 22.45 -14.72 4.59
CA CYS A 77 22.98 -15.04 5.91
C CYS A 77 21.88 -15.60 6.84
N ALA A 78 22.28 -16.27 7.91
CA ALA A 78 21.37 -16.91 8.87
C ALA A 78 20.30 -15.93 9.43
N HIS A 79 20.70 -14.70 9.80
CA HIS A 79 19.77 -13.69 10.32
C HIS A 79 18.75 -13.24 9.28
N CYS A 80 19.19 -12.96 8.04
CA CYS A 80 18.27 -12.56 6.98
C CYS A 80 17.27 -13.66 6.65
N LEU A 81 17.71 -14.91 6.58
CA LEU A 81 16.83 -16.06 6.34
C LEU A 81 15.85 -16.26 7.49
N ALA A 82 16.31 -16.18 8.74
CA ALA A 82 15.46 -16.31 9.92
C ALA A 82 14.34 -15.22 9.95
N VAL A 83 14.65 -13.98 9.57
CA VAL A 83 13.63 -12.91 9.45
C VAL A 83 12.64 -13.22 8.33
N ASN A 84 13.11 -13.69 7.17
CA ASN A 84 12.24 -14.05 6.05
C ASN A 84 11.26 -15.17 6.43
N GLU A 85 11.72 -16.15 7.20
CA GLU A 85 10.95 -17.29 7.71
C GLU A 85 10.09 -16.95 8.94
N GLY A 86 10.21 -15.74 9.49
CA GLY A 86 9.45 -15.31 10.67
C GLY A 86 9.87 -15.97 11.99
N ARG A 87 11.09 -16.53 12.08
CA ARG A 87 11.63 -17.23 13.27
C ARG A 87 12.78 -16.50 13.98
N TYR A 88 13.09 -15.25 13.56
CA TYR A 88 14.15 -14.47 14.17
C TYR A 88 13.72 -13.88 15.52
N LEU A 89 14.38 -14.28 16.60
CA LEU A 89 13.99 -13.96 17.99
C LEU A 89 14.15 -12.47 18.34
N ASP A 90 15.11 -11.79 17.72
CA ASP A 90 15.37 -10.37 17.97
C ASP A 90 14.53 -9.42 17.10
N LEU A 91 13.55 -9.95 16.36
CA LEU A 91 12.50 -9.18 15.68
C LEU A 91 11.16 -9.47 16.32
N ILE A 92 10.60 -8.48 16.99
CA ILE A 92 9.30 -8.56 17.66
C ILE A 92 8.31 -7.67 16.92
N GLU A 93 7.28 -8.27 16.34
CA GLU A 93 6.21 -7.59 15.65
C GLU A 93 4.94 -7.59 16.50
N ILE A 94 4.38 -6.43 16.74
CA ILE A 94 3.20 -6.22 17.58
C ILE A 94 2.18 -5.45 16.74
N ASP A 95 0.99 -6.01 16.60
CA ASP A 95 -0.16 -5.30 16.05
C ASP A 95 -0.90 -4.61 17.21
N ALA A 96 -0.86 -3.27 17.22
CA ALA A 96 -1.55 -2.48 18.23
C ALA A 96 -3.08 -2.60 18.14
N ALA A 97 -3.64 -3.20 17.09
CA ALA A 97 -5.06 -3.51 17.02
C ALA A 97 -5.44 -4.68 17.95
N SER A 98 -4.53 -5.62 18.15
CA SER A 98 -4.71 -6.80 19.01
C SER A 98 -4.18 -6.58 20.43
N HIS A 99 -3.25 -5.64 20.61
CA HIS A 99 -2.54 -5.35 21.87
C HIS A 99 -2.68 -3.87 22.22
N THR A 100 -3.87 -3.46 22.63
CA THR A 100 -4.20 -2.04 22.92
C THR A 100 -3.97 -1.64 24.37
N GLY A 101 -3.76 -2.61 25.25
CA GLY A 101 -3.72 -2.44 26.70
C GLY A 101 -2.42 -1.84 27.23
N VAL A 102 -2.50 -1.22 28.40
CA VAL A 102 -1.34 -0.72 29.14
C VAL A 102 -0.44 -1.87 29.59
N ASP A 103 -1.04 -3.00 29.95
CA ASP A 103 -0.32 -4.15 30.47
C ASP A 103 0.50 -4.81 29.34
N ASP A 104 -0.03 -4.87 28.12
CA ASP A 104 0.72 -5.34 26.95
C ASP A 104 2.00 -4.51 26.72
N VAL A 105 1.91 -3.19 26.87
CA VAL A 105 3.06 -2.28 26.70
C VAL A 105 4.02 -2.35 27.88
N ARG A 106 3.52 -2.60 29.10
CA ARG A 106 4.37 -2.86 30.28
C ARG A 106 5.16 -4.15 30.14
N ASP A 107 4.51 -5.23 29.71
CA ASP A 107 5.17 -6.51 29.42
C ASP A 107 6.20 -6.36 28.30
N LEU A 108 5.89 -5.56 27.29
CA LEU A 108 6.83 -5.21 26.24
C LEU A 108 8.05 -4.49 26.82
N ARG A 109 7.83 -3.47 27.65
CA ARG A 109 8.92 -2.71 28.31
C ARG A 109 9.85 -3.60 29.12
N ASP A 110 9.28 -4.53 29.87
CA ASP A 110 10.08 -5.44 30.69
C ASP A 110 10.92 -6.39 29.81
N LYS A 111 10.40 -6.80 28.65
CA LYS A 111 11.14 -7.58 27.63
C LYS A 111 12.22 -6.78 26.89
N ILE A 112 12.05 -5.45 26.77
CA ILE A 112 13.03 -4.57 26.12
C ILE A 112 14.35 -4.49 26.90
N ALA A 113 14.31 -4.62 28.22
CA ALA A 113 15.51 -4.59 29.07
C ALA A 113 16.50 -5.73 28.79
N PHE A 114 16.03 -6.84 28.20
CA PHE A 114 16.88 -7.98 27.88
C PHE A 114 17.68 -7.75 26.60
N SER A 115 18.96 -8.04 26.64
CA SER A 115 19.85 -8.01 25.47
C SER A 115 19.36 -8.91 24.33
N PRO A 116 19.73 -8.61 23.08
CA PRO A 116 19.47 -9.51 21.94
C PRO A 116 20.04 -10.90 22.18
N GLY A 117 19.35 -11.92 21.65
CA GLY A 117 19.79 -13.32 21.76
C GLY A 117 20.82 -13.70 20.69
N GLU A 118 20.66 -13.19 19.48
CA GLU A 118 21.46 -13.57 18.30
C GLU A 118 22.06 -12.36 17.58
N GLY A 119 21.31 -11.25 17.51
CA GLY A 119 21.66 -10.06 16.74
C GLY A 119 22.44 -9.01 17.52
N GLN A 120 22.81 -7.94 16.82
CA GLN A 120 23.35 -6.72 17.43
C GLN A 120 22.24 -5.87 18.04
N TYR A 121 21.06 -5.86 17.40
CA TYR A 121 19.93 -5.04 17.79
C TYR A 121 18.68 -5.90 17.96
N LYS A 122 17.88 -5.56 18.94
CA LYS A 122 16.53 -6.07 19.14
C LYS A 122 15.54 -5.06 18.54
N VAL A 123 14.82 -5.47 17.51
CA VAL A 123 13.95 -4.57 16.74
C VAL A 123 12.49 -4.81 17.07
N TYR A 124 11.79 -3.77 17.43
CA TYR A 124 10.37 -3.78 17.78
C TYR A 124 9.59 -3.05 16.69
N ILE A 125 8.77 -3.79 15.93
CA ILE A 125 7.84 -3.22 14.96
C ILE A 125 6.47 -3.16 15.62
N ILE A 126 5.92 -1.95 15.77
CA ILE A 126 4.58 -1.74 16.33
C ILE A 126 3.71 -1.20 15.20
N ASP A 127 2.87 -2.07 14.65
CA ASP A 127 1.97 -1.70 13.57
C ASP A 127 0.67 -1.10 14.11
N GLU A 128 0.08 -0.19 13.34
CA GLU A 128 -1.12 0.59 13.68
C GLU A 128 -1.06 1.23 15.08
N VAL A 129 0.12 1.80 15.41
CA VAL A 129 0.40 2.37 16.75
C VAL A 129 -0.64 3.39 17.22
N HIS A 130 -1.36 4.05 16.31
CA HIS A 130 -2.44 4.98 16.65
C HIS A 130 -3.62 4.34 17.41
N ARG A 131 -3.66 3.01 17.49
CA ARG A 131 -4.66 2.24 18.26
C ARG A 131 -4.30 2.08 19.73
N PHE A 132 -3.10 2.45 20.13
CA PHE A 132 -2.71 2.44 21.53
C PHE A 132 -3.57 3.42 22.35
N SER A 133 -3.90 3.01 23.57
CA SER A 133 -4.51 3.91 24.56
C SER A 133 -3.51 5.00 24.99
N GLY A 134 -4.02 6.12 25.55
CA GLY A 134 -3.16 7.18 26.09
C GLY A 134 -2.14 6.65 27.10
N ALA A 135 -2.58 5.77 27.99
CA ALA A 135 -1.70 5.18 29.00
C ALA A 135 -0.67 4.19 28.41
N ALA A 136 -0.96 3.54 27.26
CA ALA A 136 -0.01 2.74 26.52
C ALA A 136 1.07 3.62 25.87
N PHE A 137 0.67 4.77 25.30
CA PHE A 137 1.63 5.76 24.80
C PHE A 137 2.54 6.30 25.92
N ASP A 138 2.01 6.61 27.09
CA ASP A 138 2.78 7.10 28.25
C ASP A 138 3.81 6.05 28.74
N ALA A 139 3.43 4.77 28.69
CA ALA A 139 4.34 3.68 29.02
C ALA A 139 5.48 3.55 27.99
N LEU A 140 5.18 3.71 26.69
CA LEU A 140 6.15 3.67 25.60
C LEU A 140 7.08 4.90 25.64
N LEU A 141 6.57 6.08 26.00
CA LEU A 141 7.36 7.33 26.09
C LEU A 141 8.61 7.18 26.94
N LYS A 142 8.50 6.54 28.12
CA LYS A 142 9.64 6.34 29.02
C LYS A 142 10.77 5.57 28.35
N THR A 143 10.42 4.57 27.53
CA THR A 143 11.40 3.77 26.79
C THR A 143 12.01 4.53 25.62
N LEU A 144 11.23 5.41 24.97
CA LEU A 144 11.73 6.25 23.88
C LEU A 144 12.60 7.41 24.36
N GLU A 145 12.45 7.84 25.63
CA GLU A 145 13.30 8.87 26.26
C GLU A 145 14.65 8.31 26.67
N GLU A 146 14.67 7.10 27.24
CA GLU A 146 15.87 6.43 27.71
C GLU A 146 15.96 5.02 27.08
N PRO A 147 16.18 4.93 25.76
CA PRO A 147 16.20 3.65 25.07
C PRO A 147 17.46 2.86 25.43
N PRO A 148 17.37 1.53 25.67
CA PRO A 148 18.54 0.67 25.70
C PRO A 148 19.32 0.75 24.38
N ALA A 149 20.64 0.75 24.45
CA ALA A 149 21.52 0.90 23.28
C ALA A 149 21.29 -0.15 22.17
N HIS A 150 20.75 -1.29 22.53
CA HIS A 150 20.47 -2.39 21.63
C HIS A 150 19.03 -2.39 21.05
N ALA A 151 18.16 -1.49 21.50
CA ALA A 151 16.75 -1.50 21.09
C ALA A 151 16.49 -0.50 19.96
N ILE A 152 15.80 -0.96 18.92
CA ILE A 152 15.32 -0.12 17.82
C ILE A 152 13.80 -0.27 17.72
N PHE A 153 13.10 0.86 17.68
CA PHE A 153 11.64 0.91 17.55
C PHE A 153 11.26 1.39 16.15
N VAL A 154 10.35 0.68 15.50
CA VAL A 154 9.71 1.11 14.25
C VAL A 154 8.21 1.13 14.47
N LEU A 155 7.68 2.32 14.67
CA LEU A 155 6.25 2.56 14.84
C LEU A 155 5.64 2.78 13.46
N ALA A 156 4.58 2.07 13.10
CA ALA A 156 3.86 2.26 11.85
C ALA A 156 2.42 2.72 12.12
N THR A 157 1.91 3.63 11.29
CA THR A 157 0.56 4.15 11.42
C THR A 157 -0.05 4.56 10.09
N THR A 158 -1.34 4.36 9.94
CA THR A 158 -2.13 4.94 8.85
C THR A 158 -2.71 6.32 9.24
N GLU A 159 -2.72 6.68 10.54
CA GLU A 159 -3.34 7.89 11.05
C GLU A 159 -2.37 8.70 11.93
N ILE A 160 -1.44 9.42 11.29
CA ILE A 160 -0.41 10.21 11.99
C ILE A 160 -0.99 11.27 12.92
N ALA A 161 -2.19 11.79 12.63
CA ALA A 161 -2.85 12.79 13.45
C ALA A 161 -3.21 12.28 14.86
N LYS A 162 -3.48 10.97 15.00
CA LYS A 162 -3.81 10.33 16.28
C LYS A 162 -2.58 10.00 17.13
N VAL A 163 -1.37 10.08 16.58
CA VAL A 163 -0.13 9.84 17.34
C VAL A 163 0.25 11.09 18.11
N PRO A 164 0.51 11.00 19.44
CA PRO A 164 0.88 12.15 20.25
C PRO A 164 2.14 12.88 19.76
N ALA A 165 2.17 14.20 19.92
CA ALA A 165 3.32 15.03 19.52
C ALA A 165 4.60 14.62 20.27
N THR A 166 4.46 14.17 21.51
CA THR A 166 5.55 13.67 22.37
C THR A 166 6.25 12.44 21.80
N ILE A 167 5.51 11.54 21.16
CA ILE A 167 6.07 10.38 20.43
C ILE A 167 6.74 10.85 19.14
N LYS A 168 6.04 11.70 18.35
CA LYS A 168 6.56 12.21 17.06
C LYS A 168 7.90 12.93 17.21
N SER A 169 8.10 13.70 18.27
CA SER A 169 9.33 14.45 18.51
C SER A 169 10.55 13.57 18.83
N ARG A 170 10.33 12.31 19.25
CA ARG A 170 11.39 11.37 19.61
C ARG A 170 11.71 10.37 18.50
N CYS A 171 10.91 10.35 17.43
CA CYS A 171 11.07 9.44 16.31
C CYS A 171 11.58 10.17 15.07
N GLN A 172 12.35 9.48 14.24
CA GLN A 172 12.59 9.93 12.87
C GLN A 172 11.36 9.60 12.03
N LEU A 173 10.67 10.65 11.56
CA LEU A 173 9.45 10.52 10.76
C LEU A 173 9.77 10.23 9.29
N PHE A 174 9.07 9.24 8.73
CA PHE A 174 9.04 8.93 7.30
C PHE A 174 7.59 8.85 6.82
N GLU A 175 7.29 9.59 5.78
CA GLU A 175 5.97 9.64 5.19
C GLU A 175 5.93 8.80 3.90
N PHE A 176 5.22 7.68 3.96
CA PHE A 176 4.96 6.79 2.82
C PHE A 176 3.82 7.36 1.97
N ARG A 177 4.03 7.38 0.67
CA ARG A 177 3.06 7.89 -0.29
C ARG A 177 2.33 6.76 -1.00
N ARG A 178 1.18 7.06 -1.57
CA ARG A 178 0.55 6.16 -2.52
C ARG A 178 1.49 5.95 -3.71
N VAL A 179 1.58 4.71 -4.16
CA VAL A 179 2.39 4.37 -5.34
C VAL A 179 1.60 4.77 -6.59
N SER A 180 2.28 5.27 -7.60
CA SER A 180 1.65 5.69 -8.85
C SER A 180 1.04 4.48 -9.59
N LEU A 181 0.02 4.75 -10.42
CA LEU A 181 -0.63 3.72 -11.23
C LEU A 181 0.39 2.97 -12.11
N ALA A 182 1.31 3.70 -12.73
CA ALA A 182 2.33 3.13 -13.60
C ALA A 182 3.28 2.18 -12.85
N GLU A 183 3.77 2.57 -11.67
CA GLU A 183 4.66 1.74 -10.84
C GLU A 183 3.94 0.49 -10.33
N VAL A 184 2.67 0.61 -9.89
CA VAL A 184 1.87 -0.56 -9.46
C VAL A 184 1.65 -1.51 -10.62
N THR A 185 1.25 -1.00 -11.80
CA THR A 185 1.02 -1.83 -13.00
C THR A 185 2.29 -2.56 -13.42
N ALA A 186 3.44 -1.87 -13.43
CA ALA A 186 4.73 -2.49 -13.74
C ALA A 186 5.05 -3.62 -12.75
N ARG A 187 4.84 -3.41 -11.46
CA ARG A 187 5.08 -4.44 -10.44
C ARG A 187 4.15 -5.65 -10.58
N LEU A 188 2.88 -5.42 -10.90
CA LEU A 188 1.94 -6.51 -11.16
C LEU A 188 2.33 -7.33 -12.39
N ALA A 189 2.83 -6.66 -13.46
CA ALA A 189 3.35 -7.34 -14.65
C ALA A 189 4.56 -8.22 -14.35
N GLU A 190 5.51 -7.74 -13.53
CA GLU A 190 6.65 -8.54 -13.07
C GLU A 190 6.19 -9.78 -12.30
N ILE A 191 5.23 -9.61 -11.38
CA ILE A 191 4.68 -10.72 -10.58
C ILE A 191 3.98 -11.72 -11.47
N ALA A 192 3.09 -11.28 -12.38
CA ALA A 192 2.36 -12.16 -13.30
C ALA A 192 3.33 -12.96 -14.19
N ALA A 193 4.36 -12.32 -14.74
CA ALA A 193 5.38 -12.98 -15.53
C ALA A 193 6.16 -14.04 -14.74
N ALA A 194 6.53 -13.74 -13.50
CA ALA A 194 7.26 -14.66 -12.63
C ALA A 194 6.41 -15.83 -12.12
N GLU A 195 5.08 -15.63 -11.98
CA GLU A 195 4.12 -16.70 -11.68
C GLU A 195 3.68 -17.48 -12.92
N GLY A 196 4.12 -17.09 -14.13
CA GLY A 196 3.74 -17.74 -15.38
C GLY A 196 2.31 -17.45 -15.84
N VAL A 197 1.71 -16.37 -15.33
CA VAL A 197 0.32 -16.00 -15.62
C VAL A 197 0.24 -15.13 -16.86
N SER A 198 -0.62 -15.52 -17.81
CA SER A 198 -0.94 -14.73 -19.01
C SER A 198 -2.09 -13.77 -18.68
N ILE A 199 -1.84 -12.47 -18.81
CA ILE A 199 -2.79 -11.41 -18.44
C ILE A 199 -2.70 -10.23 -19.38
N ASP A 200 -3.84 -9.65 -19.74
CA ASP A 200 -3.92 -8.46 -20.57
C ASP A 200 -3.35 -7.22 -19.84
N PRO A 201 -2.61 -6.33 -20.54
CA PRO A 201 -2.15 -5.07 -19.97
C PRO A 201 -3.29 -4.18 -19.45
N ALA A 202 -4.45 -4.24 -20.08
CA ALA A 202 -5.64 -3.53 -19.65
C ALA A 202 -6.19 -4.06 -18.31
N ALA A 203 -6.18 -5.39 -18.12
CA ALA A 203 -6.56 -6.04 -16.87
C ALA A 203 -5.58 -5.67 -15.73
N LEU A 204 -4.27 -5.66 -15.99
CA LEU A 204 -3.26 -5.18 -15.02
C LEU A 204 -3.50 -3.74 -14.59
N THR A 205 -3.84 -2.88 -15.55
CA THR A 205 -4.15 -1.46 -15.28
C THR A 205 -5.44 -1.32 -14.45
N LEU A 206 -6.45 -2.16 -14.71
CA LEU A 206 -7.68 -2.20 -13.91
C LEU A 206 -7.36 -2.60 -12.46
N ILE A 207 -6.64 -3.71 -12.25
CA ILE A 207 -6.23 -4.19 -10.91
C ILE A 207 -5.45 -3.08 -10.15
N ALA A 208 -4.49 -2.44 -10.80
CA ALA A 208 -3.70 -1.38 -10.20
C ALA A 208 -4.55 -0.16 -9.80
N ARG A 209 -5.58 0.16 -10.59
CA ARG A 209 -6.53 1.24 -10.30
C ARG A 209 -7.40 0.91 -9.10
N GLU A 210 -7.97 -0.30 -9.05
CA GLU A 210 -8.80 -0.77 -7.93
C GLU A 210 -7.99 -0.84 -6.62
N GLY A 211 -6.70 -1.17 -6.69
CA GLY A 211 -5.79 -1.12 -5.54
C GLY A 211 -5.49 0.26 -5.00
N THR A 212 -5.93 1.34 -5.67
CA THR A 212 -5.87 2.75 -5.22
C THR A 212 -4.50 3.20 -4.69
N GLY A 213 -3.40 2.70 -5.28
CA GLY A 213 -2.02 3.00 -4.89
C GLY A 213 -1.51 2.19 -3.69
N SER A 214 -2.24 1.14 -3.29
CA SER A 214 -1.82 0.13 -2.32
C SER A 214 -1.26 -1.10 -3.07
N VAL A 215 0.05 -1.30 -3.02
CA VAL A 215 0.71 -2.44 -3.66
C VAL A 215 0.19 -3.78 -3.11
N ARG A 216 -0.01 -3.85 -1.78
CA ARG A 216 -0.52 -5.06 -1.13
C ARG A 216 -1.92 -5.43 -1.62
N ASP A 217 -2.82 -4.44 -1.68
CA ASP A 217 -4.21 -4.69 -2.07
C ASP A 217 -4.28 -5.03 -3.56
N SER A 218 -3.46 -4.37 -4.41
CA SER A 218 -3.34 -4.71 -5.84
C SER A 218 -2.82 -6.14 -6.06
N ILE A 219 -1.82 -6.59 -5.31
CA ILE A 219 -1.34 -7.99 -5.39
C ILE A 219 -2.42 -8.96 -4.89
N SER A 220 -3.20 -8.60 -3.87
CA SER A 220 -4.29 -9.44 -3.38
C SER A 220 -5.43 -9.56 -4.40
N LEU A 221 -5.72 -8.49 -5.16
CA LEU A 221 -6.67 -8.54 -6.28
C LEU A 221 -6.16 -9.41 -7.43
N LEU A 222 -4.86 -9.33 -7.76
CA LEU A 222 -4.24 -10.22 -8.74
C LEU A 222 -4.33 -11.69 -8.29
N ASP A 223 -4.07 -11.97 -7.01
CA ASP A 223 -4.17 -13.32 -6.43
C ASP A 223 -5.57 -13.94 -6.58
N GLN A 224 -6.62 -13.11 -6.47
CA GLN A 224 -8.02 -13.55 -6.69
C GLN A 224 -8.30 -13.92 -8.14
N LEU A 225 -7.62 -13.30 -9.10
CA LEU A 225 -7.80 -13.56 -10.53
C LEU A 225 -7.03 -14.80 -11.01
N ILE A 226 -5.96 -15.19 -10.31
CA ILE A 226 -5.14 -16.37 -10.60
C ILE A 226 -5.78 -17.62 -9.97
N ALA A 227 -7.05 -17.88 -10.30
CA ALA A 227 -7.71 -19.10 -9.83
C ALA A 227 -7.32 -20.34 -10.67
N ASP A 228 -7.03 -20.13 -11.96
CA ASP A 228 -6.57 -21.15 -12.91
C ASP A 228 -5.25 -20.66 -13.54
N PRO A 229 -4.12 -21.32 -13.23
CA PRO A 229 -2.81 -20.93 -13.74
C PRO A 229 -2.68 -20.99 -15.27
N ASP A 230 -3.48 -21.83 -15.92
CA ASP A 230 -3.43 -22.05 -17.37
C ASP A 230 -4.38 -21.11 -18.14
N ALA A 231 -5.26 -20.38 -17.46
CA ALA A 231 -6.21 -19.47 -18.08
C ALA A 231 -5.56 -18.11 -18.39
N HIS A 232 -5.85 -17.59 -19.59
CA HIS A 232 -5.54 -16.20 -19.93
C HIS A 232 -6.53 -15.25 -19.27
N ILE A 233 -6.03 -14.26 -18.50
CA ILE A 233 -6.86 -13.28 -17.81
C ILE A 233 -7.11 -12.10 -18.75
N SER A 234 -8.30 -12.07 -19.36
CA SER A 234 -8.75 -10.94 -20.17
C SER A 234 -9.28 -9.80 -19.30
N LEU A 235 -9.45 -8.61 -19.91
CA LEU A 235 -10.08 -7.47 -19.23
C LEU A 235 -11.49 -7.80 -18.75
N ASP A 236 -12.32 -8.44 -19.61
CA ASP A 236 -13.71 -8.80 -19.28
C ASP A 236 -13.78 -9.76 -18.08
N MET A 237 -12.90 -10.76 -18.05
CA MET A 237 -12.78 -11.67 -16.92
C MET A 237 -12.39 -10.93 -15.63
N ALA A 238 -11.46 -9.99 -15.71
CA ALA A 238 -11.05 -9.19 -14.56
C ALA A 238 -12.20 -8.29 -14.06
N GLU A 239 -12.95 -7.66 -14.96
CA GLU A 239 -14.13 -6.85 -14.63
C GLU A 239 -15.19 -7.69 -13.91
N GLN A 240 -15.51 -8.88 -14.41
CA GLN A 240 -16.50 -9.78 -13.80
C GLN A 240 -16.08 -10.25 -12.39
N ILE A 241 -14.84 -10.73 -12.23
CA ILE A 241 -14.37 -11.25 -10.93
C ILE A 241 -14.24 -10.16 -9.89
N LEU A 242 -13.79 -8.96 -10.28
CA LEU A 242 -13.65 -7.81 -9.38
C LEU A 242 -14.99 -7.11 -9.12
N GLY A 243 -16.06 -7.49 -9.81
CA GLY A 243 -17.38 -6.86 -9.66
C GLY A 243 -17.40 -5.41 -10.10
N THR A 244 -16.50 -5.03 -11.03
CA THR A 244 -16.42 -3.68 -11.57
C THR A 244 -17.38 -3.56 -12.77
N ALA A 245 -18.15 -2.49 -12.83
CA ALA A 245 -18.88 -2.18 -14.04
C ALA A 245 -17.90 -1.94 -15.20
N SER A 246 -18.26 -2.34 -16.42
CA SER A 246 -17.45 -2.04 -17.59
C SER A 246 -17.21 -0.54 -17.68
N GLY A 247 -16.03 -0.13 -18.11
CA GLY A 247 -15.72 1.29 -18.25
C GLY A 247 -16.71 2.03 -19.16
N GLN A 248 -17.37 1.32 -20.07
CA GLN A 248 -18.38 1.84 -20.97
C GLN A 248 -19.69 2.17 -20.24
N HIS A 249 -20.19 1.29 -19.35
CA HIS A 249 -21.39 1.58 -18.54
C HIS A 249 -21.24 2.82 -17.67
N VAL A 250 -20.04 3.05 -17.13
CA VAL A 250 -19.75 4.25 -16.33
C VAL A 250 -19.82 5.51 -17.19
N VAL A 251 -19.26 5.47 -18.41
CA VAL A 251 -19.30 6.59 -19.36
C VAL A 251 -20.74 6.88 -19.77
N GLU A 252 -21.49 5.88 -20.23
CA GLU A 252 -22.89 6.03 -20.65
C GLU A 252 -23.78 6.52 -19.49
N LEU A 253 -23.54 6.09 -18.26
CA LEU A 253 -24.27 6.56 -17.09
C LEU A 253 -23.97 8.05 -16.80
N VAL A 254 -22.74 8.48 -16.96
CA VAL A 254 -22.38 9.91 -16.83
C VAL A 254 -22.99 10.73 -17.95
N ASP A 255 -23.03 10.23 -19.18
CA ASP A 255 -23.68 10.90 -20.32
C ASP A 255 -25.19 11.04 -20.08
N ALA A 256 -25.86 10.00 -19.57
CA ALA A 256 -27.27 10.05 -19.17
C ALA A 256 -27.52 11.08 -18.05
N LEU A 257 -26.61 11.18 -17.07
CA LEU A 257 -26.68 12.19 -16.00
C LEU A 257 -26.53 13.62 -16.56
N ILE A 258 -25.61 13.83 -17.51
CA ILE A 258 -25.43 15.14 -18.16
C ILE A 258 -26.67 15.53 -18.98
N ALA A 259 -27.22 14.58 -19.74
CA ALA A 259 -28.44 14.76 -20.52
C ALA A 259 -29.72 14.85 -19.67
N SER A 260 -29.62 14.69 -18.33
CA SER A 260 -30.78 14.64 -17.43
C SER A 260 -31.77 13.52 -17.80
N ASP A 261 -31.33 12.46 -18.45
CA ASP A 261 -32.13 11.28 -18.84
C ASP A 261 -32.17 10.27 -17.69
N ALA A 262 -33.13 10.47 -16.78
CA ALA A 262 -33.29 9.60 -15.61
C ALA A 262 -33.71 8.16 -15.99
N ALA A 263 -34.47 7.96 -17.09
CA ALA A 263 -34.91 6.65 -17.51
C ALA A 263 -33.72 5.82 -17.99
N ARG A 264 -32.91 6.36 -18.90
CA ARG A 264 -31.68 5.70 -19.40
C ARG A 264 -30.69 5.45 -18.25
N GLY A 265 -30.54 6.42 -17.32
CA GLY A 265 -29.67 6.27 -16.16
C GLY A 265 -30.06 5.08 -15.26
N LEU A 266 -31.36 4.90 -15.00
CA LEU A 266 -31.85 3.76 -14.21
C LEU A 266 -31.66 2.42 -14.93
N ASP A 267 -31.91 2.38 -16.24
CA ASP A 267 -31.69 1.18 -17.04
C ASP A 267 -30.22 0.75 -17.01
N LEU A 268 -29.29 1.69 -17.18
CA LEU A 268 -27.84 1.42 -17.12
C LEU A 268 -27.40 0.91 -15.74
N ILE A 269 -27.97 1.45 -14.66
CA ILE A 269 -27.69 0.94 -13.31
C ILE A 269 -28.16 -0.52 -13.16
N ASN A 270 -29.38 -0.82 -13.64
CA ASN A 270 -29.92 -2.17 -13.60
C ASN A 270 -29.08 -3.14 -14.47
N GLU A 271 -28.74 -2.74 -15.71
CA GLU A 271 -27.88 -3.53 -16.60
C GLU A 271 -26.52 -3.86 -15.94
N ALA A 272 -25.88 -2.87 -15.28
CA ALA A 272 -24.62 -3.07 -14.59
C ALA A 272 -24.77 -4.04 -13.39
N VAL A 273 -25.81 -3.87 -12.59
CA VAL A 273 -26.07 -4.72 -11.40
C VAL A 273 -26.44 -6.14 -11.81
N ASP A 274 -27.26 -6.31 -12.83
CA ASP A 274 -27.62 -7.63 -13.38
C ASP A 274 -26.41 -8.32 -14.01
N GLY A 275 -25.45 -7.53 -14.54
CA GLY A 275 -24.15 -7.99 -15.00
C GLY A 275 -23.14 -8.34 -13.88
N GLY A 276 -23.55 -8.19 -12.61
CA GLY A 276 -22.73 -8.57 -11.44
C GLY A 276 -21.93 -7.45 -10.81
N ALA A 277 -22.09 -6.18 -11.25
CA ALA A 277 -21.39 -5.06 -10.63
C ALA A 277 -21.97 -4.75 -9.23
N ASP A 278 -21.08 -4.46 -8.27
CA ASP A 278 -21.48 -3.97 -6.96
C ASP A 278 -21.96 -2.50 -7.06
N PRO A 279 -23.20 -2.17 -6.59
CA PRO A 279 -23.74 -0.82 -6.71
C PRO A 279 -22.89 0.26 -6.03
N ARG A 280 -22.23 -0.08 -4.93
CA ARG A 280 -21.35 0.84 -4.21
C ARG A 280 -20.09 1.13 -5.02
N GLN A 281 -19.54 0.10 -5.65
CA GLN A 281 -18.37 0.22 -6.50
C GLN A 281 -18.69 1.00 -7.77
N LEU A 282 -19.83 0.74 -8.41
CA LEU A 282 -20.34 1.54 -9.52
C LEU A 282 -20.44 3.02 -9.16
N GLY A 283 -21.03 3.35 -7.99
CA GLY A 283 -21.09 4.73 -7.50
C GLY A 283 -19.72 5.39 -7.34
N GLN A 284 -18.74 4.66 -6.81
CA GLN A 284 -17.37 5.14 -6.68
C GLN A 284 -16.71 5.39 -8.03
N GLN A 285 -16.93 4.51 -9.01
CA GLN A 285 -16.42 4.65 -10.37
C GLN A 285 -17.02 5.88 -11.07
N VAL A 286 -18.31 6.12 -10.92
CA VAL A 286 -19.00 7.32 -11.45
C VAL A 286 -18.39 8.58 -10.83
N ILE A 287 -18.22 8.65 -9.52
CA ILE A 287 -17.59 9.78 -8.82
C ILE A 287 -16.16 10.01 -9.32
N ALA A 288 -15.38 8.94 -9.49
CA ALA A 288 -14.01 9.02 -9.99
C ALA A 288 -13.97 9.54 -11.43
N HIS A 289 -14.91 9.09 -12.28
CA HIS A 289 -15.03 9.55 -13.67
C HIS A 289 -15.43 11.04 -13.75
N LEU A 290 -16.44 11.46 -12.99
CA LEU A 290 -16.84 12.87 -12.91
C LEU A 290 -15.70 13.78 -12.43
N ARG A 291 -14.90 13.31 -11.46
CA ARG A 291 -13.70 14.03 -11.02
C ARG A 291 -12.68 14.18 -12.15
N GLN A 292 -12.45 13.13 -12.95
CA GLN A 292 -11.55 13.19 -14.10
C GLN A 292 -12.04 14.19 -15.15
N VAL A 293 -13.34 14.17 -15.47
CA VAL A 293 -13.98 15.15 -16.39
C VAL A 293 -13.77 16.59 -15.89
N LEU A 294 -13.99 16.84 -14.61
CA LEU A 294 -13.75 18.14 -13.98
C LEU A 294 -12.28 18.58 -14.09
N LEU A 295 -11.33 17.69 -13.81
CA LEU A 295 -9.90 18.01 -13.90
C LEU A 295 -9.49 18.35 -15.33
N VAL A 296 -9.93 17.57 -16.33
CA VAL A 296 -9.66 17.86 -17.75
C VAL A 296 -10.24 19.22 -18.15
N LYS A 297 -11.48 19.50 -17.70
CA LYS A 297 -12.17 20.76 -18.02
C LYS A 297 -11.49 22.00 -17.41
N MET A 298 -11.04 21.90 -16.15
CA MET A 298 -10.53 23.06 -15.40
C MET A 298 -9.03 23.28 -15.52
N ALA A 299 -8.25 22.23 -15.67
CA ALA A 299 -6.79 22.28 -15.55
C ALA A 299 -6.05 21.64 -16.74
N GLY A 300 -6.80 21.12 -17.72
CA GLY A 300 -6.23 20.45 -18.90
C GLY A 300 -5.76 19.02 -18.63
N ASP A 301 -5.33 18.36 -19.70
CA ASP A 301 -5.10 16.90 -19.74
C ASP A 301 -3.91 16.42 -18.92
N ALA A 302 -2.97 17.30 -18.59
CA ALA A 302 -1.70 16.93 -17.94
C ALA A 302 -1.86 16.42 -16.51
N LEU A 303 -2.99 16.71 -15.87
CA LEU A 303 -3.27 16.32 -14.48
C LEU A 303 -4.06 15.01 -14.35
N VAL A 304 -4.45 14.39 -15.47
CA VAL A 304 -5.21 13.14 -15.46
C VAL A 304 -4.30 12.00 -15.88
N ASP A 305 -3.98 11.14 -14.93
CA ASP A 305 -3.17 9.92 -15.14
C ASP A 305 -4.07 8.82 -15.74
N THR A 306 -4.19 8.81 -17.08
CA THR A 306 -5.02 7.86 -17.83
C THR A 306 -4.50 7.68 -19.26
N THR A 307 -5.02 6.66 -19.99
CA THR A 307 -4.66 6.39 -21.38
C THR A 307 -5.11 7.50 -22.32
N GLU A 308 -4.46 7.65 -23.50
CA GLU A 308 -4.79 8.69 -24.47
C GLU A 308 -6.22 8.53 -25.02
N GLU A 309 -6.68 7.30 -25.23
CA GLU A 309 -8.05 7.00 -25.67
C GLU A 309 -9.08 7.50 -24.64
N ARG A 310 -8.83 7.27 -23.36
CA ARG A 310 -9.72 7.73 -22.29
C ARG A 310 -9.67 9.24 -22.10
N ARG A 311 -8.51 9.88 -22.36
CA ARG A 311 -8.42 11.36 -22.41
C ARG A 311 -9.29 11.97 -23.51
N ALA A 312 -9.35 11.34 -24.69
CA ALA A 312 -10.20 11.79 -25.78
C ALA A 312 -11.68 11.78 -25.36
N VAL A 313 -12.15 10.71 -24.73
CA VAL A 313 -13.53 10.61 -24.21
C VAL A 313 -13.82 11.69 -23.16
N LEU A 314 -12.92 11.89 -22.20
CA LEU A 314 -13.08 12.92 -21.16
C LEU A 314 -13.16 14.34 -21.73
N ARG A 315 -12.41 14.63 -22.81
CA ARG A 315 -12.49 15.93 -23.52
C ARG A 315 -13.85 16.13 -24.19
N GLU A 316 -14.37 15.07 -24.79
CA GLU A 316 -15.68 15.11 -25.49
C GLU A 316 -16.81 15.38 -24.50
N ILE A 317 -16.87 14.64 -23.40
CA ILE A 317 -17.85 14.82 -22.32
C ILE A 317 -17.73 16.24 -21.72
N GLY A 318 -16.50 16.71 -21.45
CA GLY A 318 -16.26 18.05 -20.92
C GLY A 318 -16.76 19.18 -21.85
N ARG A 319 -16.76 18.96 -23.17
CA ARG A 319 -17.28 19.90 -24.18
C ARG A 319 -18.81 19.85 -24.29
N ALA A 320 -19.41 18.67 -24.21
CA ALA A 320 -20.86 18.49 -24.27
C ALA A 320 -21.56 19.25 -23.13
N SER A 321 -21.04 19.15 -21.91
CA SER A 321 -21.57 19.87 -20.73
C SER A 321 -21.46 21.41 -20.78
N CYS A 322 -20.79 22.01 -21.80
CA CYS A 322 -20.73 23.43 -22.02
C CYS A 322 -21.78 23.93 -23.02
N ARG A 323 -22.14 23.11 -24.02
CA ARG A 323 -23.05 23.56 -25.11
C ARG A 323 -24.48 23.74 -24.62
N GLU A 324 -24.93 23.02 -23.61
CA GLU A 324 -26.28 23.12 -23.06
C GLU A 324 -26.51 24.39 -22.24
N ARG A 325 -25.46 24.99 -21.64
CA ARG A 325 -25.60 26.25 -20.88
C ARG A 325 -25.57 27.51 -21.74
N GLU A 326 -25.17 27.44 -23.00
CA GLU A 326 -25.19 28.58 -23.93
C GLU A 326 -26.52 28.67 -24.71
N SER A 327 -27.41 27.67 -24.53
CA SER A 327 -28.72 27.62 -25.21
C SER A 327 -29.92 27.92 -24.30
N GLU A 328 -29.70 28.20 -22.98
CA GLU A 328 -30.67 28.78 -22.06
C GLU A 328 -30.42 30.28 -21.82
#